data_abb3c0c63624db242dc0cc70c413e9b8
#
_entry.id   abb3c0c63624db242dc0cc70c413e9b8
#
_cell.length_a   1.000
_cell.length_b   1.000
_cell.length_c   1.000
_cell.angle_alpha   90.00
_cell.angle_beta   90.00
_cell.angle_gamma   90.00
#
_symmetry.space_group_name_H-M   'P 1'
#
loop_
_entity.id
_entity.type
_entity.pdbx_description
1 polymer ?
#
loop_
_entity_poly.entity_id
_entity_poly.type
_entity_poly.pdbx_seq_one_letter_code
_entity_poly.pdbx_strand_id
1 'polypeptide(L)'
;MRINIGDGFELVGVESADELLLVPPCANASADHATCTWWEDADRGSKAAASGGPAPNPAARASTPAGGKSALAAFLGADVEQAPTFNPFAPEPPTREEALRDAAAAPGQPPKLRLLTRQLPVSGPMGWVLLAKGEPVAYCQAGPLSAFPRAQRLRDRYPDLPDSPPPAIITCISVVPAARGSALGSALVAGVLARLGTAGFAAAEAYPEEPSDVADPEHTSAATQRFWERLGFTVAATGPDGRWPVMRRTLD
;
A
#
# COMPACT_ATOMS: atom_id res chain seq x y z
N MET A 1 -17.06 -4.93 -6.95
CA MET A 1 -17.42 -4.09 -8.13
C MET A 1 -16.41 -4.27 -9.24
N ARG A 2 -16.87 -4.48 -10.51
CA ARG A 2 -15.98 -4.64 -11.68
C ARG A 2 -16.38 -3.66 -12.78
N ILE A 3 -15.38 -3.02 -13.39
CA ILE A 3 -15.58 -1.94 -14.37
C ILE A 3 -14.62 -2.17 -15.54
N ASN A 4 -15.17 -2.35 -16.73
CA ASN A 4 -14.36 -2.38 -17.95
C ASN A 4 -13.90 -0.95 -18.29
N ILE A 5 -12.60 -0.75 -18.42
CA ILE A 5 -11.99 0.55 -18.75
C ILE A 5 -11.38 0.60 -20.16
N GLY A 6 -11.72 -0.37 -21.01
CA GLY A 6 -11.27 -0.47 -22.40
C GLY A 6 -10.01 -1.33 -22.57
N ASP A 7 -9.67 -1.64 -23.82
CA ASP A 7 -8.43 -2.32 -24.23
C ASP A 7 -8.11 -3.64 -23.52
N GLY A 8 -9.13 -4.34 -23.01
CA GLY A 8 -8.97 -5.60 -22.26
C GLY A 8 -8.55 -5.39 -20.80
N PHE A 9 -8.71 -4.17 -20.29
CA PHE A 9 -8.47 -3.83 -18.88
C PHE A 9 -9.78 -3.78 -18.09
N GLU A 10 -9.73 -4.31 -16.88
CA GLU A 10 -10.82 -4.27 -15.93
C GLU A 10 -10.33 -3.72 -14.59
N LEU A 11 -11.05 -2.75 -14.04
CA LEU A 11 -10.82 -2.21 -12.71
C LEU A 11 -11.72 -2.92 -11.71
N VAL A 12 -11.14 -3.54 -10.70
CA VAL A 12 -11.85 -4.31 -9.68
C VAL A 12 -11.71 -3.64 -8.33
N GLY A 13 -12.83 -3.26 -7.72
CA GLY A 13 -12.87 -2.81 -6.33
C GLY A 13 -12.85 -4.00 -5.38
N VAL A 14 -12.01 -3.94 -4.35
CA VAL A 14 -11.85 -5.02 -3.35
C VAL A 14 -12.95 -4.91 -2.31
N GLU A 15 -13.95 -5.76 -2.43
CA GLU A 15 -15.16 -5.79 -1.58
C GLU A 15 -15.34 -7.14 -0.87
N SER A 16 -14.64 -8.18 -1.33
CA SER A 16 -14.74 -9.55 -0.85
C SER A 16 -13.37 -10.20 -0.65
N ALA A 17 -13.36 -11.37 0.00
CA ALA A 17 -12.15 -12.16 0.18
C ALA A 17 -11.57 -12.62 -1.17
N ASP A 18 -12.41 -13.00 -2.13
CA ASP A 18 -11.97 -13.44 -3.46
C ASP A 18 -11.25 -12.30 -4.20
N GLU A 19 -11.76 -11.07 -4.08
CA GLU A 19 -11.13 -9.89 -4.69
C GLU A 19 -9.84 -9.48 -3.95
N LEU A 20 -9.75 -9.73 -2.63
CA LEU A 20 -8.52 -9.54 -1.88
C LEU A 20 -7.40 -10.48 -2.36
N LEU A 21 -7.72 -11.70 -2.81
CA LEU A 21 -6.76 -12.64 -3.40
C LEU A 21 -6.17 -12.12 -4.71
N LEU A 22 -6.88 -11.25 -5.44
CA LEU A 22 -6.37 -10.63 -6.66
C LEU A 22 -5.33 -9.53 -6.40
N VAL A 23 -5.22 -9.03 -5.17
CA VAL A 23 -4.27 -7.95 -4.84
C VAL A 23 -2.84 -8.45 -5.05
N PRO A 24 -2.05 -7.87 -5.96
CA PRO A 24 -0.68 -8.33 -6.19
C PRO A 24 0.22 -8.04 -4.98
N PRO A 25 1.33 -8.77 -4.82
CA PRO A 25 2.29 -8.52 -3.76
C PRO A 25 2.87 -7.10 -3.87
N CYS A 26 3.29 -6.55 -2.73
CA CYS A 26 3.96 -5.25 -2.69
C CYS A 26 5.31 -5.30 -3.43
N ALA A 27 5.71 -4.18 -4.02
CA ALA A 27 7.06 -4.01 -4.57
C ALA A 27 8.13 -4.09 -3.47
N ASN A 28 7.78 -3.70 -2.24
CA ASN A 28 8.60 -3.94 -1.06
C ASN A 28 8.42 -5.39 -0.60
N ALA A 29 9.49 -6.19 -0.67
CA ALA A 29 9.47 -7.61 -0.30
C ALA A 29 9.10 -7.87 1.18
N SER A 30 9.23 -6.86 2.05
CA SER A 30 8.87 -6.97 3.47
C SER A 30 7.37 -6.74 3.74
N ALA A 31 6.59 -6.36 2.73
CA ALA A 31 5.18 -6.04 2.87
C ALA A 31 4.31 -6.78 1.84
N ASP A 32 3.05 -7.02 2.17
CA ASP A 32 2.05 -7.52 1.24
C ASP A 32 0.81 -6.64 1.34
N HIS A 33 0.36 -6.10 0.21
CA HIS A 33 -0.79 -5.20 0.16
C HIS A 33 -2.07 -5.84 0.70
N ALA A 34 -2.24 -7.17 0.55
CA ALA A 34 -3.41 -7.88 1.04
C ALA A 34 -3.46 -8.01 2.58
N THR A 35 -2.35 -7.76 3.26
CA THR A 35 -2.26 -7.84 4.73
C THR A 35 -1.73 -6.55 5.38
N CYS A 36 -1.09 -5.68 4.62
CA CYS A 36 -0.49 -4.46 5.12
C CYS A 36 -1.53 -3.44 5.58
N THR A 37 -1.43 -2.98 6.82
CA THR A 37 -2.29 -1.97 7.43
C THR A 37 -1.56 -0.65 7.69
N TRP A 38 -0.46 -0.40 7.00
CA TRP A 38 0.45 0.72 7.23
C TRP A 38 -0.23 2.10 7.30
N TRP A 39 -1.19 2.33 6.43
CA TRP A 39 -1.89 3.61 6.34
C TRP A 39 -3.09 3.74 7.27
N GLU A 40 -3.73 2.60 7.55
CA GLU A 40 -4.98 2.52 8.31
C GLU A 40 -4.78 2.36 9.82
N ASP A 41 -3.59 1.94 10.22
CA ASP A 41 -3.25 1.73 11.62
C ASP A 41 -2.92 3.06 12.29
N ALA A 42 -3.75 3.46 13.25
CA ALA A 42 -3.58 4.71 13.99
C ALA A 42 -2.27 4.73 14.79
N ASP A 43 -1.82 3.60 15.30
CA ASP A 43 -0.62 3.51 16.14
C ASP A 43 0.66 3.57 15.33
N ARG A 44 0.62 3.16 14.06
CA ARG A 44 1.79 3.19 13.17
C ARG A 44 2.27 4.57 12.76
N GLY A 45 1.68 5.62 13.19
CA GLY A 45 2.21 6.96 13.01
C GLY A 45 2.73 7.58 14.31
N SER A 46 2.67 6.87 15.43
CA SER A 46 3.29 7.29 16.69
C SER A 46 4.80 7.04 16.66
N LYS A 47 5.55 7.74 17.54
CA LYS A 47 7.00 7.50 17.70
C LYS A 47 7.31 6.04 18.10
N ALA A 48 6.40 5.39 18.82
CA ALA A 48 6.53 3.99 19.20
C ALA A 48 6.37 3.04 18.00
N ALA A 49 5.53 3.40 17.03
CA ALA A 49 5.33 2.61 15.83
C ALA A 49 6.39 2.88 14.75
N ALA A 50 7.02 4.05 14.75
CA ALA A 50 8.13 4.36 13.86
C ALA A 50 9.38 3.48 14.11
N SER A 51 9.51 2.93 15.31
CA SER A 51 10.58 1.97 15.66
C SER A 51 10.25 0.52 15.24
N GLY A 52 9.07 0.24 14.75
CA GLY A 52 8.56 -1.11 14.50
C GLY A 52 8.36 -1.51 13.04
N GLY A 53 8.69 -0.67 12.04
CA GLY A 53 8.50 -0.98 10.62
C GLY A 53 7.08 -1.44 10.22
N PRO A 54 6.76 -1.66 8.94
CA PRO A 54 5.55 -2.37 8.55
C PRO A 54 5.53 -3.74 9.22
N ALA A 55 4.35 -4.19 9.72
CA ALA A 55 4.26 -5.54 10.25
C ALA A 55 4.78 -6.48 9.16
N PRO A 56 5.81 -7.28 9.46
CA PRO A 56 6.35 -8.18 8.46
C PRO A 56 5.21 -9.04 7.94
N ASN A 57 5.15 -9.18 6.63
CA ASN A 57 4.25 -10.11 5.96
C ASN A 57 4.38 -11.48 6.66
N PRO A 58 3.30 -12.07 7.20
CA PRO A 58 3.37 -13.38 7.84
C PRO A 58 3.97 -14.44 6.90
N ALA A 59 3.78 -14.33 5.58
CA ALA A 59 4.44 -15.18 4.60
C ALA A 59 5.96 -14.88 4.49
N ALA A 60 6.41 -13.63 4.72
CA ALA A 60 7.82 -13.28 4.77
C ALA A 60 8.49 -13.72 6.08
N ARG A 61 7.73 -13.85 7.18
CA ARG A 61 8.25 -14.42 8.45
C ARG A 61 8.63 -15.88 8.31
N ALA A 62 7.99 -16.62 7.42
CA ALA A 62 8.34 -18.00 7.15
C ALA A 62 9.67 -18.14 6.40
N SER A 63 10.15 -17.09 5.74
CA SER A 63 11.41 -17.08 4.99
C SER A 63 12.57 -16.33 5.68
N THR A 64 12.30 -15.61 6.80
CA THR A 64 13.36 -14.95 7.57
C THR A 64 13.64 -15.80 8.81
N PRO A 65 14.80 -16.47 8.92
CA PRO A 65 15.16 -17.12 10.16
C PRO A 65 15.20 -16.06 11.27
N ALA A 66 14.61 -16.38 12.41
CA ALA A 66 14.64 -15.55 13.60
C ALA A 66 16.10 -15.43 14.09
N GLY A 67 16.84 -14.55 13.49
CA GLY A 67 18.21 -14.15 13.88
C GLY A 67 18.15 -13.21 15.08
N GLY A 68 17.57 -13.66 16.18
CA GLY A 68 17.82 -13.06 17.48
C GLY A 68 19.28 -13.30 17.83
N LYS A 69 20.12 -12.26 17.84
CA LYS A 69 21.45 -12.37 18.42
C LYS A 69 21.28 -12.91 19.84
N SER A 70 21.77 -14.11 20.10
CA SER A 70 21.79 -14.67 21.43
C SER A 70 22.56 -13.69 22.32
N ALA A 71 22.05 -13.35 23.50
CA ALA A 71 22.73 -12.51 24.47
C ALA A 71 24.15 -13.05 24.79
N LEU A 72 24.36 -14.34 24.62
CA LEU A 72 25.65 -15.00 24.76
C LEU A 72 26.61 -14.68 23.62
N ALA A 73 26.14 -14.56 22.38
CA ALA A 73 26.97 -14.16 21.21
C ALA A 73 27.44 -12.73 21.33
N ALA A 74 26.60 -11.82 21.83
CA ALA A 74 26.97 -10.43 22.11
C ALA A 74 28.05 -10.34 23.24
N PHE A 75 27.98 -11.24 24.21
CA PHE A 75 28.98 -11.29 25.31
C PHE A 75 30.33 -11.85 24.84
N LEU A 76 30.34 -12.76 23.89
CA LEU A 76 31.58 -13.40 23.40
C LEU A 76 32.24 -12.64 22.25
N GLY A 77 31.70 -11.53 21.78
CA GLY A 77 32.24 -10.71 20.69
C GLY A 77 32.41 -11.44 19.36
N ALA A 78 31.71 -12.58 19.20
CA ALA A 78 31.73 -13.36 17.96
C ALA A 78 30.60 -12.91 17.05
N ASP A 79 30.93 -12.30 15.93
CA ASP A 79 30.03 -12.18 14.78
C ASP A 79 29.84 -13.58 14.14
N VAL A 80 29.11 -14.43 14.83
CA VAL A 80 28.68 -15.70 14.26
C VAL A 80 27.41 -15.40 13.49
N GLU A 81 27.57 -15.15 12.21
CA GLU A 81 26.51 -15.22 11.25
C GLU A 81 25.98 -16.67 11.29
N GLN A 82 24.96 -16.92 12.11
CA GLN A 82 24.32 -18.22 12.17
C GLN A 82 23.63 -18.43 10.81
N ALA A 83 24.28 -19.24 9.97
CA ALA A 83 23.62 -19.79 8.80
C ALA A 83 22.26 -20.41 9.23
N PRO A 84 21.19 -20.20 8.47
CA PRO A 84 19.89 -20.77 8.79
C PRO A 84 20.05 -22.27 8.98
N THR A 85 19.68 -22.78 10.17
CA THR A 85 19.68 -24.22 10.43
C THR A 85 18.65 -24.84 9.49
N PHE A 86 19.15 -25.44 8.41
CA PHE A 86 18.31 -26.19 7.49
C PHE A 86 17.74 -27.39 8.25
N ASN A 87 16.44 -27.35 8.50
CA ASN A 87 15.71 -28.51 9.01
C ASN A 87 15.01 -29.20 7.82
N PRO A 88 15.54 -30.32 7.30
CA PRO A 88 14.97 -30.99 6.14
C PRO A 88 13.58 -31.61 6.41
N PHE A 89 13.14 -31.62 7.66
CA PHE A 89 11.83 -32.14 8.08
C PHE A 89 10.86 -31.03 8.50
N ALA A 90 11.25 -29.76 8.38
CA ALA A 90 10.30 -28.67 8.60
C ALA A 90 9.28 -28.69 7.44
N PRO A 91 7.98 -28.59 7.75
CA PRO A 91 6.97 -28.43 6.70
C PRO A 91 7.31 -27.16 5.89
N GLU A 92 7.14 -27.25 4.58
CA GLU A 92 7.29 -26.06 3.73
C GLU A 92 6.34 -24.96 4.22
N PRO A 93 6.80 -23.71 4.32
CA PRO A 93 5.92 -22.62 4.68
C PRO A 93 4.81 -22.50 3.63
N PRO A 94 3.58 -22.17 4.04
CA PRO A 94 2.48 -22.02 3.12
C PRO A 94 2.82 -20.96 2.06
N THR A 95 2.43 -21.22 0.83
CA THR A 95 2.52 -20.23 -0.24
C THR A 95 1.70 -18.99 0.14
N ARG A 96 2.00 -17.84 -0.48
CA ARG A 96 1.21 -16.62 -0.27
C ARG A 96 -0.28 -16.86 -0.49
N GLU A 97 -0.62 -17.62 -1.51
CA GLU A 97 -2.00 -17.94 -1.88
C GLU A 97 -2.69 -18.79 -0.81
N GLU A 98 -2.03 -19.80 -0.29
CA GLU A 98 -2.52 -20.63 0.81
C GLU A 98 -2.71 -19.80 2.08
N ALA A 99 -1.72 -18.99 2.46
CA ALA A 99 -1.82 -18.12 3.63
C ALA A 99 -2.99 -17.11 3.53
N LEU A 100 -3.26 -16.57 2.35
CA LEU A 100 -4.40 -15.67 2.13
C LEU A 100 -5.73 -16.42 2.13
N ARG A 101 -5.80 -17.63 1.56
CA ARG A 101 -6.98 -18.48 1.62
C ARG A 101 -7.31 -18.88 3.06
N ASP A 102 -6.32 -19.27 3.85
CA ASP A 102 -6.49 -19.61 5.26
C ASP A 102 -6.99 -18.40 6.06
N ALA A 103 -6.42 -17.22 5.79
CA ALA A 103 -6.88 -15.98 6.40
C ALA A 103 -8.30 -15.61 5.98
N ALA A 104 -8.70 -15.90 4.75
CA ALA A 104 -10.07 -15.69 4.26
C ALA A 104 -11.06 -16.72 4.82
N ALA A 105 -10.61 -17.95 5.07
CA ALA A 105 -11.42 -19.04 5.65
C ALA A 105 -11.53 -18.94 7.19
N ALA A 106 -10.68 -18.16 7.86
CA ALA A 106 -10.73 -17.96 9.28
C ALA A 106 -12.07 -17.34 9.73
N PRO A 107 -12.57 -17.67 10.94
CA PRO A 107 -13.76 -17.03 11.46
C PRO A 107 -13.64 -15.51 11.51
N GLY A 108 -14.49 -14.83 10.74
CA GLY A 108 -14.47 -13.37 10.59
C GLY A 108 -13.78 -12.90 9.30
N GLN A 109 -14.03 -11.64 8.98
CA GLN A 109 -13.46 -11.02 7.78
C GLN A 109 -11.96 -10.69 8.01
N PRO A 110 -11.07 -10.95 7.02
CA PRO A 110 -9.66 -10.56 7.12
C PRO A 110 -9.49 -9.11 7.55
N PRO A 111 -8.54 -8.79 8.46
CA PRO A 111 -8.36 -7.43 8.98
C PRO A 111 -8.20 -6.37 7.89
N LYS A 112 -7.41 -6.65 6.85
CA LYS A 112 -7.23 -5.74 5.71
C LYS A 112 -8.54 -5.51 4.95
N LEU A 113 -9.30 -6.57 4.70
CA LEU A 113 -10.58 -6.46 3.99
C LEU A 113 -11.56 -5.58 4.78
N ARG A 114 -11.67 -5.74 6.10
CA ARG A 114 -12.50 -4.86 6.95
C ARG A 114 -12.13 -3.39 6.81
N LEU A 115 -10.83 -3.10 6.72
CA LEU A 115 -10.34 -1.73 6.55
C LEU A 115 -10.71 -1.18 5.17
N LEU A 116 -10.51 -1.98 4.11
CA LEU A 116 -10.82 -1.57 2.74
C LEU A 116 -12.32 -1.39 2.49
N THR A 117 -13.16 -2.11 3.22
CA THR A 117 -14.63 -2.11 3.01
C THR A 117 -15.39 -1.23 3.97
N ARG A 118 -14.77 -0.69 5.02
CA ARG A 118 -15.47 0.10 6.05
C ARG A 118 -16.16 1.35 5.52
N GLN A 119 -15.75 1.86 4.37
CA GLN A 119 -16.32 3.05 3.72
C GLN A 119 -17.21 2.71 2.52
N LEU A 120 -17.48 1.42 2.26
CA LEU A 120 -18.30 0.99 1.12
C LEU A 120 -19.61 1.77 0.96
N PRO A 121 -20.41 2.00 2.02
CA PRO A 121 -21.68 2.72 1.89
C PRO A 121 -21.52 4.21 1.55
N VAL A 122 -20.34 4.79 1.77
CA VAL A 122 -20.11 6.24 1.64
C VAL A 122 -19.31 6.58 0.39
N SER A 123 -18.21 5.89 0.17
CA SER A 123 -17.25 6.22 -0.90
C SER A 123 -16.89 5.06 -1.81
N GLY A 124 -17.50 3.90 -1.60
CA GLY A 124 -17.11 2.67 -2.30
C GLY A 124 -15.86 2.01 -1.74
N PRO A 125 -15.29 1.03 -2.46
CA PRO A 125 -14.11 0.30 -2.04
C PRO A 125 -12.87 1.19 -2.01
N MET A 126 -11.99 0.94 -1.05
CA MET A 126 -10.72 1.69 -0.94
C MET A 126 -9.52 0.95 -1.53
N GLY A 127 -9.67 -0.31 -1.92
CA GLY A 127 -8.66 -1.08 -2.65
C GLY A 127 -9.11 -1.31 -4.09
N TRP A 128 -8.20 -1.14 -5.05
CA TRP A 128 -8.49 -1.27 -6.48
C TRP A 128 -7.41 -2.10 -7.16
N VAL A 129 -7.82 -3.12 -7.88
CA VAL A 129 -6.94 -3.98 -8.69
C VAL A 129 -7.20 -3.72 -10.17
N LEU A 130 -6.15 -3.56 -10.95
CA LEU A 130 -6.22 -3.56 -12.40
C LEU A 130 -5.95 -4.96 -12.92
N LEU A 131 -6.89 -5.50 -13.66
CA LEU A 131 -6.70 -6.73 -14.42
C LEU A 131 -6.36 -6.38 -15.87
N ALA A 132 -5.39 -7.08 -16.44
CA ALA A 132 -5.10 -7.09 -17.87
C ALA A 132 -5.35 -8.51 -18.38
N LYS A 133 -6.34 -8.67 -19.26
CA LYS A 133 -6.75 -10.00 -19.79
C LYS A 133 -7.07 -11.02 -18.67
N GLY A 134 -7.66 -10.54 -17.58
CA GLY A 134 -8.02 -11.37 -16.42
C GLY A 134 -6.91 -11.52 -15.36
N GLU A 135 -5.66 -11.14 -15.65
CA GLU A 135 -4.54 -11.25 -14.73
C GLU A 135 -4.33 -9.96 -13.91
N PRO A 136 -4.10 -10.05 -12.59
CA PRO A 136 -3.86 -8.88 -11.76
C PRO A 136 -2.46 -8.29 -12.03
N VAL A 137 -2.42 -7.06 -12.53
CA VAL A 137 -1.17 -6.39 -12.94
C VAL A 137 -0.81 -5.18 -12.11
N ALA A 138 -1.77 -4.57 -11.42
CA ALA A 138 -1.50 -3.41 -10.57
C ALA A 138 -2.54 -3.28 -9.45
N TYR A 139 -2.16 -2.56 -8.41
CA TYR A 139 -2.98 -2.26 -7.23
C TYR A 139 -2.87 -0.79 -6.86
N CYS A 140 -3.98 -0.21 -6.44
CA CYS A 140 -4.05 1.12 -5.86
C CYS A 140 -4.93 1.11 -4.61
N GLN A 141 -4.52 1.86 -3.60
CA GLN A 141 -5.34 2.10 -2.42
C GLN A 141 -5.65 3.58 -2.31
N ALA A 142 -6.94 3.91 -2.27
CA ALA A 142 -7.42 5.28 -2.21
C ALA A 142 -8.77 5.37 -1.49
N GLY A 143 -9.04 6.48 -0.83
CA GLY A 143 -10.31 6.70 -0.11
C GLY A 143 -10.30 8.00 0.68
N PRO A 144 -11.30 8.23 1.54
CA PRO A 144 -11.39 9.46 2.33
C PRO A 144 -10.20 9.60 3.28
N LEU A 145 -9.72 10.82 3.48
CA LEU A 145 -8.64 11.14 4.43
C LEU A 145 -8.87 10.51 5.82
N SER A 146 -10.13 10.52 6.29
CA SER A 146 -10.52 9.93 7.58
C SER A 146 -10.28 8.41 7.69
N ALA A 147 -10.10 7.72 6.56
CA ALA A 147 -9.78 6.31 6.54
C ALA A 147 -8.30 6.01 6.80
N PHE A 148 -7.44 7.00 6.72
CA PHE A 148 -5.99 6.85 6.76
C PHE A 148 -5.35 7.73 7.84
N PRO A 149 -5.37 7.31 9.11
CA PRO A 149 -4.81 8.08 10.23
C PRO A 149 -3.35 8.51 10.03
N ARG A 150 -2.55 7.68 9.34
CA ARG A 150 -1.18 8.04 9.01
C ARG A 150 -1.12 9.20 8.00
N ALA A 151 -1.96 9.18 6.98
CA ALA A 151 -2.04 10.28 6.01
C ALA A 151 -2.53 11.58 6.66
N GLN A 152 -3.47 11.50 7.61
CA GLN A 152 -3.89 12.66 8.41
C GLN A 152 -2.70 13.31 9.12
N ARG A 153 -1.92 12.53 9.87
CA ARG A 153 -0.75 13.04 10.58
C ARG A 153 0.34 13.58 9.64
N LEU A 154 0.47 12.99 8.47
CA LEU A 154 1.39 13.50 7.45
C LEU A 154 0.88 14.85 6.93
N ARG A 155 -0.41 14.93 6.65
CA ARG A 155 -1.08 16.16 6.18
C ARG A 155 -1.01 17.31 7.17
N ASP A 156 -1.10 17.04 8.47
CA ASP A 156 -0.99 18.02 9.55
C ASP A 156 0.35 18.79 9.56
N ARG A 157 1.36 18.30 8.82
CA ARG A 157 2.64 19.00 8.64
C ARG A 157 2.57 20.10 7.58
N TYR A 158 1.47 20.21 6.87
CA TYR A 158 1.27 21.12 5.74
C TYR A 158 0.05 22.05 6.02
N PRO A 159 0.23 23.07 6.86
CA PRO A 159 -0.88 23.92 7.30
C PRO A 159 -1.52 24.74 6.16
N ASP A 160 -0.81 24.92 5.05
CA ASP A 160 -1.32 25.66 3.89
C ASP A 160 -2.27 24.83 2.99
N LEU A 161 -2.42 23.53 3.26
CA LEU A 161 -3.35 22.70 2.50
C LEU A 161 -4.80 23.04 2.89
N PRO A 162 -5.73 23.15 1.92
CA PRO A 162 -7.12 23.48 2.22
C PRO A 162 -7.81 22.35 2.98
N ASP A 163 -8.45 22.67 4.10
CA ASP A 163 -9.15 21.71 4.95
C ASP A 163 -10.51 21.28 4.39
N SER A 164 -11.12 22.12 3.56
CA SER A 164 -12.45 21.87 3.02
C SER A 164 -12.50 22.16 1.51
N PRO A 165 -13.16 21.30 0.73
CA PRO A 165 -13.63 19.97 1.11
C PRO A 165 -12.47 18.99 1.33
N PRO A 166 -12.65 18.01 2.25
CA PRO A 166 -11.60 17.02 2.52
C PRO A 166 -11.30 16.20 1.26
N PRO A 167 -10.02 15.96 0.94
CA PRO A 167 -9.65 15.23 -0.25
C PRO A 167 -9.83 13.72 -0.07
N ALA A 168 -9.89 13.00 -1.20
CA ALA A 168 -9.50 11.61 -1.23
C ALA A 168 -7.97 11.50 -1.18
N ILE A 169 -7.45 10.49 -0.49
CA ILE A 169 -6.01 10.23 -0.39
C ILE A 169 -5.69 8.97 -1.18
N ILE A 170 -4.64 9.03 -2.00
CA ILE A 170 -4.06 7.86 -2.64
C ILE A 170 -2.82 7.47 -1.84
N THR A 171 -2.87 6.32 -1.18
CA THR A 171 -1.84 5.89 -0.22
C THR A 171 -0.86 4.88 -0.79
N CYS A 172 -1.31 4.01 -1.69
CA CYS A 172 -0.48 2.99 -2.32
C CYS A 172 -0.76 2.93 -3.81
N ILE A 173 0.30 2.72 -4.57
CA ILE A 173 0.23 2.31 -5.98
C ILE A 173 1.36 1.32 -6.25
N SER A 174 1.04 0.20 -6.88
CA SER A 174 2.01 -0.82 -7.25
C SER A 174 1.67 -1.42 -8.60
N VAL A 175 2.69 -1.68 -9.39
CA VAL A 175 2.59 -2.42 -10.67
C VAL A 175 3.54 -3.60 -10.59
N VAL A 176 3.06 -4.79 -10.94
CA VAL A 176 3.90 -6.00 -10.95
C VAL A 176 5.15 -5.79 -11.80
N PRO A 177 6.32 -6.31 -11.42
CA PRO A 177 7.58 -6.02 -12.13
C PRO A 177 7.52 -6.25 -13.64
N ALA A 178 6.91 -7.36 -14.07
CA ALA A 178 6.78 -7.72 -15.48
C ALA A 178 5.92 -6.74 -16.31
N ALA A 179 5.08 -5.92 -15.66
CA ALA A 179 4.16 -4.99 -16.31
C ALA A 179 4.59 -3.51 -16.15
N ARG A 180 5.76 -3.24 -15.53
CA ARG A 180 6.28 -1.88 -15.39
C ARG A 180 6.68 -1.29 -16.75
N GLY A 181 6.60 0.04 -16.84
CA GLY A 181 6.93 0.75 -18.09
C GLY A 181 5.81 0.77 -19.14
N SER A 182 4.71 0.06 -18.94
CA SER A 182 3.58 -0.08 -19.89
C SER A 182 2.40 0.86 -19.62
N ALA A 183 2.60 1.95 -18.90
CA ALA A 183 1.58 2.94 -18.52
C ALA A 183 0.40 2.39 -17.66
N LEU A 184 0.44 1.13 -17.20
CA LEU A 184 -0.66 0.52 -16.43
C LEU A 184 -0.91 1.21 -15.09
N GLY A 185 0.14 1.71 -14.43
CA GLY A 185 -0.03 2.52 -13.23
C GLY A 185 -0.85 3.79 -13.49
N SER A 186 -0.65 4.42 -14.64
CA SER A 186 -1.42 5.60 -15.04
C SER A 186 -2.87 5.24 -15.36
N ALA A 187 -3.11 4.15 -16.07
CA ALA A 187 -4.45 3.65 -16.38
C ALA A 187 -5.22 3.30 -15.09
N LEU A 188 -4.58 2.61 -14.15
CA LEU A 188 -5.15 2.30 -12.84
C LEU A 188 -5.56 3.57 -12.10
N VAL A 189 -4.63 4.53 -11.94
CA VAL A 189 -4.92 5.77 -11.20
C VAL A 189 -6.00 6.58 -11.89
N ALA A 190 -5.98 6.68 -13.22
CA ALA A 190 -7.03 7.38 -13.97
C ALA A 190 -8.42 6.78 -13.69
N GLY A 191 -8.54 5.45 -13.72
CA GLY A 191 -9.77 4.76 -13.37
C GLY A 191 -10.21 5.01 -11.91
N VAL A 192 -9.28 4.98 -10.96
CA VAL A 192 -9.56 5.28 -9.54
C VAL A 192 -10.00 6.74 -9.37
N LEU A 193 -9.35 7.70 -10.01
CA LEU A 193 -9.73 9.12 -9.94
C LEU A 193 -11.16 9.35 -10.47
N ALA A 194 -11.52 8.73 -11.59
CA ALA A 194 -12.89 8.79 -12.11
C ALA A 194 -13.91 8.25 -11.10
N ARG A 195 -13.57 7.20 -10.36
CA ARG A 195 -14.45 6.64 -9.30
C ARG A 195 -14.55 7.57 -8.09
N LEU A 196 -13.44 8.18 -7.68
CA LEU A 196 -13.43 9.16 -6.59
C LEU A 196 -14.27 10.39 -6.94
N GLY A 197 -14.17 10.92 -8.17
CA GLY A 197 -15.04 12.00 -8.65
C GLY A 197 -16.51 11.60 -8.60
N THR A 198 -16.87 10.41 -9.13
CA THR A 198 -18.24 9.88 -9.06
C THR A 198 -18.73 9.70 -7.60
N ALA A 199 -17.83 9.41 -6.66
CA ALA A 199 -18.16 9.31 -5.23
C ALA A 199 -18.27 10.68 -4.54
N GLY A 200 -18.10 11.79 -5.28
CA GLY A 200 -18.30 13.17 -4.79
C GLY A 200 -17.06 13.80 -4.15
N PHE A 201 -15.86 13.21 -4.33
CA PHE A 201 -14.66 13.90 -3.89
C PHE A 201 -14.30 15.03 -4.86
N ALA A 202 -14.07 16.22 -4.32
CA ALA A 202 -13.68 17.40 -5.09
C ALA A 202 -12.17 17.43 -5.43
N ALA A 203 -11.36 16.64 -4.73
CA ALA A 203 -9.93 16.56 -4.96
C ALA A 203 -9.34 15.24 -4.50
N ALA A 204 -8.19 14.87 -5.10
CA ALA A 204 -7.34 13.79 -4.64
C ALA A 204 -5.96 14.34 -4.26
N GLU A 205 -5.37 13.78 -3.20
CA GLU A 205 -4.00 14.05 -2.76
C GLU A 205 -3.16 12.77 -2.76
N ALA A 206 -1.88 12.93 -3.07
CA ALA A 206 -0.87 11.89 -3.00
C ALA A 206 0.41 12.46 -2.39
N TYR A 207 1.17 11.61 -1.71
CA TYR A 207 2.41 11.95 -1.03
C TYR A 207 3.55 11.16 -1.70
N PRO A 208 4.15 11.68 -2.78
CA PRO A 208 5.20 11.00 -3.50
C PRO A 208 6.46 10.83 -2.65
N GLU A 209 7.17 9.75 -2.94
CA GLU A 209 8.52 9.57 -2.44
C GLU A 209 9.48 10.50 -3.16
N GLU A 210 10.39 11.08 -2.39
CA GLU A 210 11.59 11.65 -2.98
C GLU A 210 12.56 10.52 -3.35
N PRO A 211 13.25 10.62 -4.50
CA PRO A 211 14.36 9.74 -4.79
C PRO A 211 15.39 9.91 -3.67
N SER A 212 15.56 8.93 -2.82
CA SER A 212 16.69 8.87 -1.92
C SER A 212 17.72 7.96 -2.55
N ASP A 213 19.01 8.36 -2.50
CA ASP A 213 20.15 7.52 -2.92
C ASP A 213 20.30 6.29 -2.02
N VAL A 214 19.58 6.27 -0.93
CA VAL A 214 19.46 5.14 -0.01
C VAL A 214 18.07 4.55 -0.24
N ALA A 215 18.03 3.33 -0.77
CA ALA A 215 16.80 2.55 -0.81
C ALA A 215 16.31 2.37 0.62
N ASP A 216 15.37 3.21 1.04
CA ASP A 216 14.72 3.05 2.33
C ASP A 216 13.66 1.95 2.18
N PRO A 217 13.88 0.76 2.77
CA PRO A 217 12.92 -0.33 2.67
C PRO A 217 11.57 -0.02 3.34
N GLU A 218 11.48 1.06 4.11
CA GLU A 218 10.25 1.51 4.74
C GLU A 218 9.39 2.40 3.82
N HIS A 219 9.94 2.89 2.71
CA HIS A 219 9.18 3.70 1.75
C HIS A 219 8.38 2.82 0.81
N THR A 220 7.13 2.76 1.10
CA THR A 220 6.13 2.11 0.25
C THR A 220 5.81 2.98 -0.96
N SER A 221 5.72 2.36 -2.08
CA SER A 221 5.33 2.69 -3.43
C SER A 221 4.34 3.87 -3.64
N ALA A 222 4.66 5.08 -3.16
CA ALA A 222 3.83 6.27 -3.42
C ALA A 222 4.08 6.88 -4.82
N ALA A 223 4.91 6.26 -5.64
CA ALA A 223 5.39 6.76 -6.92
C ALA A 223 6.13 8.12 -6.83
N THR A 224 6.80 8.53 -7.90
CA THR A 224 7.56 9.78 -7.94
C THR A 224 6.67 10.99 -8.23
N GLN A 225 7.09 12.19 -7.84
CA GLN A 225 6.41 13.44 -8.20
C GLN A 225 6.10 13.50 -9.70
N ARG A 226 7.07 13.18 -10.56
CA ARG A 226 6.92 13.18 -12.02
C ARG A 226 5.83 12.22 -12.53
N PHE A 227 5.57 11.13 -11.82
CA PHE A 227 4.47 10.25 -12.16
C PHE A 227 3.13 10.96 -11.94
N TRP A 228 2.96 11.65 -10.83
CA TRP A 228 1.74 12.38 -10.49
C TRP A 228 1.51 13.58 -11.40
N GLU A 229 2.56 14.32 -11.75
CA GLU A 229 2.47 15.44 -12.70
C GLU A 229 1.90 14.99 -14.05
N ARG A 230 2.33 13.84 -14.58
CA ARG A 230 1.76 13.29 -15.82
C ARG A 230 0.28 12.95 -15.73
N LEU A 231 -0.23 12.75 -14.51
CA LEU A 231 -1.65 12.50 -14.24
C LEU A 231 -2.42 13.78 -13.90
N GLY A 232 -1.82 14.95 -14.10
CA GLY A 232 -2.46 16.26 -13.91
C GLY A 232 -2.52 16.69 -12.45
N PHE A 233 -1.73 16.09 -11.58
CA PHE A 233 -1.51 16.61 -10.23
C PHE A 233 -0.51 17.76 -10.27
N THR A 234 -0.70 18.73 -9.39
CA THR A 234 0.22 19.84 -9.15
C THR A 234 0.72 19.80 -7.71
N VAL A 235 1.87 20.40 -7.47
CA VAL A 235 2.38 20.57 -6.10
C VAL A 235 1.47 21.56 -5.36
N ALA A 236 0.81 21.11 -4.32
CA ALA A 236 -0.07 21.92 -3.48
C ALA A 236 0.65 22.48 -2.25
N ALA A 237 1.63 21.74 -1.73
CA ALA A 237 2.49 22.18 -0.64
C ALA A 237 3.81 21.42 -0.67
N THR A 238 4.85 21.95 -0.02
CA THR A 238 6.14 21.28 0.20
C THR A 238 6.50 21.33 1.65
N GLY A 239 7.34 20.38 2.11
CA GLY A 239 7.89 20.41 3.46
C GLY A 239 8.84 21.60 3.68
N PRO A 240 9.33 21.78 4.93
CA PRO A 240 10.15 22.94 5.33
C PRO A 240 11.41 23.14 4.47
N ASP A 241 11.99 22.06 3.95
CA ASP A 241 13.21 22.11 3.12
C ASP A 241 12.92 22.14 1.62
N GLY A 242 11.67 22.43 1.22
CA GLY A 242 11.21 22.32 -0.17
C GLY A 242 11.11 20.88 -0.69
N ARG A 243 11.31 19.91 0.19
CA ARG A 243 11.21 18.48 -0.07
C ARG A 243 9.83 17.95 0.31
N TRP A 244 9.56 16.70 -0.03
CA TRP A 244 8.31 16.01 0.34
C TRP A 244 7.06 16.75 -0.14
N PRO A 245 6.88 16.89 -1.46
CA PRO A 245 5.73 17.60 -1.99
C PRO A 245 4.44 16.86 -1.71
N VAL A 246 3.37 17.61 -1.46
CA VAL A 246 2.00 17.09 -1.53
C VAL A 246 1.46 17.39 -2.92
N MET A 247 1.11 16.34 -3.63
CA MET A 247 0.53 16.43 -4.97
C MET A 247 -0.99 16.46 -4.86
N ARG A 248 -1.65 17.41 -5.51
CA ARG A 248 -3.11 17.55 -5.49
C ARG A 248 -3.67 17.71 -6.89
N ARG A 249 -4.81 17.10 -7.13
CA ARG A 249 -5.60 17.24 -8.35
C ARG A 249 -7.06 17.47 -7.98
N THR A 250 -7.69 18.48 -8.60
CA THR A 250 -9.16 18.68 -8.55
C THR A 250 -9.83 17.56 -9.36
N LEU A 251 -10.94 17.07 -8.86
CA LEU A 251 -11.78 16.07 -9.50
C LEU A 251 -13.08 16.76 -9.95
N ASP A 252 -13.45 16.50 -11.20
CA ASP A 252 -14.68 17.02 -11.81
C ASP A 252 -15.85 16.04 -11.59
#